data_b204ed795b7ae82583b38bb639e80b6f
#
_entry.id   b204ed795b7ae82583b38bb639e80b6f
#
_cell.length_a   1.000
_cell.length_b   1.000
_cell.length_c   1.000
_cell.angle_alpha   90.00
_cell.angle_beta   90.00
_cell.angle_gamma   90.00
#
_symmetry.space_group_name_H-M   'P 1'
#
loop_
_entity.id
_entity.type
_entity.pdbx_description
1 polymer ?
#
loop_
_entity_poly.entity_id
_entity_poly.type
_entity_poly.pdbx_seq_one_letter_code
_entity_poly.pdbx_strand_id
1 'polypeptide(L)'
;SNAVLVSAVPPLMVKTDKNPNGLPKEIFDDFQNQLFKNRAEFYRAIPEGPFYGFNRPDTKPSEPVIQNWWRQGMMGGAKAHYDGIVAFSQTDFTKDLKKISVPVLVLHGDDDQVVPFEISGKLSAELVQNGTLKVYPGYSHGMLTINADVINPDLLAFIQS
;
A
#
# COMPACT_ATOMS: atom_id res chain seq x y z
N SER A 1 -8.42 -19.08 -11.85
CA SER A 1 -8.49 -17.73 -11.27
C SER A 1 -7.19 -17.46 -10.53
N ASN A 2 -6.64 -16.27 -10.65
CA ASN A 2 -5.40 -15.83 -10.01
C ASN A 2 -5.69 -14.58 -9.15
N ALA A 3 -4.86 -14.29 -8.16
CA ALA A 3 -4.92 -13.07 -7.36
C ALA A 3 -3.58 -12.34 -7.38
N VAL A 4 -3.61 -11.01 -7.29
CA VAL A 4 -2.40 -10.19 -7.20
C VAL A 4 -2.52 -9.24 -6.03
N LEU A 5 -1.49 -9.18 -5.20
CA LEU A 5 -1.33 -8.22 -4.11
C LEU A 5 -0.19 -7.27 -4.46
N VAL A 6 -0.48 -5.99 -4.60
CA VAL A 6 0.54 -4.98 -4.94
C VAL A 6 0.61 -3.95 -3.84
N SER A 7 1.75 -3.83 -3.19
CA SER A 7 1.97 -2.91 -2.06
C SER A 7 0.81 -2.97 -1.04
N ALA A 8 0.29 -4.17 -0.80
CA ALA A 8 -0.95 -4.38 -0.06
C ALA A 8 -0.70 -4.44 1.44
N VAL A 9 -1.66 -3.94 2.23
CA VAL A 9 -1.57 -3.83 3.70
C VAL A 9 -1.59 -5.16 4.49
N PRO A 10 -2.20 -6.27 4.03
CA PRO A 10 -2.21 -7.51 4.79
C PRO A 10 -0.80 -8.02 5.13
N PRO A 11 -0.65 -8.74 6.26
CA PRO A 11 -1.73 -9.29 7.10
C PRO A 11 -2.32 -8.30 8.11
N LEU A 12 -1.53 -7.37 8.67
CA LEU A 12 -1.99 -6.41 9.68
C LEU A 12 -1.00 -5.25 9.77
N MET A 13 -1.50 -4.02 9.67
CA MET A 13 -0.65 -2.82 9.73
C MET A 13 -0.33 -2.38 11.15
N VAL A 14 -1.33 -2.34 12.03
CA VAL A 14 -1.18 -1.80 13.37
C VAL A 14 -0.37 -2.74 14.28
N LYS A 15 0.44 -2.13 15.14
CA LYS A 15 1.18 -2.86 16.18
C LYS A 15 0.23 -3.44 17.22
N THR A 16 0.39 -4.73 17.49
CA THR A 16 -0.33 -5.49 18.53
C THR A 16 0.62 -6.53 19.13
N ASP A 17 0.19 -7.24 20.16
CA ASP A 17 0.96 -8.36 20.70
C ASP A 17 1.23 -9.46 19.64
N LYS A 18 0.32 -9.61 18.67
CA LYS A 18 0.46 -10.56 17.56
C LYS A 18 1.23 -10.00 16.36
N ASN A 19 1.38 -8.69 16.29
CA ASN A 19 2.13 -7.97 15.27
C ASN A 19 3.07 -6.94 15.93
N PRO A 20 4.11 -7.39 16.62
CA PRO A 20 4.99 -6.50 17.40
C PRO A 20 5.80 -5.51 16.54
N ASN A 21 5.97 -5.82 15.25
CA ASN A 21 6.68 -4.99 14.28
C ASN A 21 5.74 -4.04 13.50
N GLY A 22 4.44 -4.09 13.77
CA GLY A 22 3.46 -3.21 13.15
C GLY A 22 3.67 -1.73 13.49
N LEU A 23 3.02 -0.86 12.73
CA LEU A 23 3.09 0.58 12.96
C LEU A 23 2.29 0.99 14.21
N PRO A 24 2.79 1.96 15.00
CA PRO A 24 2.06 2.50 16.15
C PRO A 24 0.66 2.99 15.74
N LYS A 25 -0.34 2.72 16.60
CA LYS A 25 -1.73 3.15 16.34
C LYS A 25 -1.85 4.67 16.18
N GLU A 26 -1.03 5.42 16.88
CA GLU A 26 -0.97 6.88 16.88
C GLU A 26 -0.75 7.46 15.48
N ILE A 27 -0.06 6.75 14.59
CA ILE A 27 0.13 7.15 13.17
C ILE A 27 -1.22 7.21 12.46
N PHE A 28 -2.06 6.21 12.66
CA PHE A 28 -3.38 6.12 12.04
C PHE A 28 -4.38 7.09 12.66
N ASP A 29 -4.30 7.30 13.98
CA ASP A 29 -5.09 8.32 14.68
C ASP A 29 -4.72 9.73 14.17
N ASP A 30 -3.45 9.99 13.90
CA ASP A 30 -3.00 11.26 13.32
C ASP A 30 -3.51 11.45 11.88
N PHE A 31 -3.52 10.40 11.05
CA PHE A 31 -4.13 10.45 9.73
C PHE A 31 -5.61 10.83 9.80
N GLN A 32 -6.37 10.26 10.73
CA GLN A 32 -7.77 10.62 10.95
C GLN A 32 -7.92 12.08 11.39
N ASN A 33 -7.04 12.57 12.27
CA ASN A 33 -7.05 13.96 12.74
C ASN A 33 -6.72 14.94 11.61
N GLN A 34 -5.71 14.65 10.78
CA GLN A 34 -5.36 15.48 9.62
C GLN A 34 -6.50 15.53 8.60
N LEU A 35 -7.08 14.38 8.28
CA LEU A 35 -8.22 14.28 7.37
C LEU A 35 -9.43 15.07 7.88
N PHE A 36 -9.73 14.97 9.18
CA PHE A 36 -10.82 15.72 9.80
C PHE A 36 -10.57 17.23 9.79
N LYS A 37 -9.33 17.65 10.05
CA LYS A 37 -8.94 19.06 10.12
C LYS A 37 -8.98 19.72 8.72
N ASN A 38 -8.35 19.10 7.74
CA ASN A 38 -8.32 19.59 6.35
C ASN A 38 -7.99 18.46 5.38
N ARG A 39 -9.02 17.79 4.86
CA ARG A 39 -8.81 16.67 3.95
C ARG A 39 -8.12 17.05 2.65
N ALA A 40 -8.26 18.28 2.18
CA ALA A 40 -7.62 18.72 0.94
C ALA A 40 -6.10 18.79 1.08
N GLU A 41 -5.62 19.33 2.20
CA GLU A 41 -4.19 19.34 2.54
C GLU A 41 -3.67 17.94 2.81
N PHE A 42 -4.40 17.15 3.60
CA PHE A 42 -4.03 15.76 3.91
C PHE A 42 -3.85 14.93 2.64
N TYR A 43 -4.83 14.94 1.72
CA TYR A 43 -4.73 14.19 0.47
C TYR A 43 -3.65 14.73 -0.46
N ARG A 44 -3.32 16.01 -0.39
CA ARG A 44 -2.24 16.60 -1.18
C ARG A 44 -0.88 16.14 -0.69
N ALA A 45 -0.67 16.10 0.62
CA ALA A 45 0.58 15.70 1.25
C ALA A 45 0.98 14.24 0.96
N ILE A 46 0.01 13.34 0.79
CA ILE A 46 0.28 11.92 0.52
C ILE A 46 1.09 11.72 -0.77
N PRO A 47 0.61 12.13 -1.96
CA PRO A 47 1.34 11.94 -3.21
C PRO A 47 2.56 12.83 -3.36
N GLU A 48 2.64 13.96 -2.65
CA GLU A 48 3.84 14.82 -2.62
C GLU A 48 4.98 14.18 -1.81
N GLY A 49 4.65 13.28 -0.90
CA GLY A 49 5.57 12.63 0.01
C GLY A 49 6.00 11.22 -0.44
N PRO A 50 6.00 10.27 0.51
CA PRO A 50 6.56 8.94 0.30
C PRO A 50 5.74 8.03 -0.61
N PHE A 51 4.47 8.34 -0.90
CA PHE A 51 3.60 7.48 -1.70
C PHE A 51 4.22 7.14 -3.07
N TYR A 52 4.69 8.15 -3.80
CA TYR A 52 5.43 8.00 -5.04
C TYR A 52 6.95 8.08 -4.87
N GLY A 53 7.44 8.21 -3.63
CA GLY A 53 8.85 8.40 -3.34
C GLY A 53 9.37 9.79 -3.72
N PHE A 54 8.49 10.78 -3.87
CA PHE A 54 8.89 12.16 -4.19
C PHE A 54 9.57 12.91 -3.05
N ASN A 55 9.59 12.33 -1.86
CA ASN A 55 10.37 12.81 -0.72
C ASN A 55 11.86 12.41 -0.75
N ARG A 56 12.30 11.64 -1.76
CA ARG A 56 13.70 11.22 -1.89
C ARG A 56 14.55 12.32 -2.53
N PRO A 57 15.85 12.44 -2.16
CA PRO A 57 16.71 13.55 -2.59
C PRO A 57 16.81 13.74 -4.12
N ASP A 58 16.88 12.65 -4.87
CA ASP A 58 17.16 12.68 -6.31
C ASP A 58 15.90 12.51 -7.17
N THR A 59 14.72 12.64 -6.58
CA THR A 59 13.46 12.49 -7.30
C THR A 59 12.91 13.84 -7.75
N LYS A 60 12.30 13.87 -8.94
CA LYS A 60 11.57 15.02 -9.44
C LYS A 60 10.07 14.77 -9.30
N PRO A 61 9.37 15.50 -8.41
CA PRO A 61 7.92 15.39 -8.27
C PRO A 61 7.21 15.69 -9.59
N SER A 62 6.21 14.87 -9.92
CA SER A 62 5.35 15.07 -11.08
C SER A 62 4.03 15.69 -10.65
N GLU A 63 3.87 16.99 -10.90
CA GLU A 63 2.65 17.72 -10.54
C GLU A 63 1.37 17.10 -11.16
N PRO A 64 1.33 16.66 -12.43
CA PRO A 64 0.17 15.99 -12.99
C PRO A 64 -0.20 14.69 -12.26
N VAL A 65 0.78 13.89 -11.82
CA VAL A 65 0.57 12.66 -11.05
C VAL A 65 -0.01 12.99 -9.67
N ILE A 66 0.57 13.97 -8.99
CA ILE A 66 0.12 14.45 -7.69
C ILE A 66 -1.34 14.95 -7.77
N GLN A 67 -1.63 15.81 -8.75
CA GLN A 67 -2.98 16.34 -8.94
C GLN A 67 -3.99 15.25 -9.28
N ASN A 68 -3.63 14.27 -10.09
CA ASN A 68 -4.52 13.17 -10.44
C ASN A 68 -4.90 12.36 -9.20
N TRP A 69 -3.93 12.01 -8.35
CA TRP A 69 -4.16 11.32 -7.09
C TRP A 69 -5.05 12.15 -6.13
N TRP A 70 -4.69 13.42 -5.96
CA TRP A 70 -5.43 14.35 -5.10
C TRP A 70 -6.90 14.48 -5.51
N ARG A 71 -7.18 14.67 -6.80
CA ARG A 71 -8.56 14.76 -7.30
C ARG A 71 -9.37 13.49 -7.02
N GLN A 72 -8.77 12.31 -7.20
CA GLN A 72 -9.44 11.05 -6.88
C GLN A 72 -9.77 10.96 -5.39
N GLY A 73 -8.85 11.34 -4.52
CA GLY A 73 -9.09 11.42 -3.07
C GLY A 73 -10.24 12.39 -2.74
N MET A 74 -10.27 13.57 -3.37
CA MET A 74 -11.32 14.57 -3.14
C MET A 74 -12.71 14.15 -3.65
N MET A 75 -12.78 13.25 -4.63
CA MET A 75 -14.04 12.68 -5.13
C MET A 75 -14.67 11.67 -4.16
N GLY A 76 -13.88 11.05 -3.30
CA GLY A 76 -14.36 10.09 -2.32
C GLY A 76 -15.09 10.74 -1.13
N GLY A 77 -15.89 9.95 -0.42
CA GLY A 77 -16.59 10.40 0.77
C GLY A 77 -15.63 10.59 1.96
N ALA A 78 -15.63 11.80 2.56
CA ALA A 78 -14.75 12.11 3.68
C ALA A 78 -14.93 11.13 4.87
N LYS A 79 -16.18 10.79 5.22
CA LYS A 79 -16.46 9.81 6.27
C LYS A 79 -15.97 8.42 5.91
N ALA A 80 -16.15 7.98 4.68
CA ALA A 80 -15.67 6.67 4.23
C ALA A 80 -14.14 6.56 4.31
N HIS A 81 -13.41 7.62 3.95
CA HIS A 81 -11.96 7.65 4.10
C HIS A 81 -11.53 7.68 5.57
N TYR A 82 -12.23 8.44 6.41
CA TYR A 82 -11.97 8.47 7.86
C TYR A 82 -12.13 7.08 8.49
N ASP A 83 -13.24 6.41 8.22
CA ASP A 83 -13.51 5.05 8.70
C ASP A 83 -12.59 4.02 8.03
N GLY A 84 -12.23 4.25 6.76
CA GLY A 84 -11.31 3.42 5.99
C GLY A 84 -9.92 3.33 6.60
N ILE A 85 -9.44 4.40 7.27
CA ILE A 85 -8.15 4.38 7.97
C ILE A 85 -8.17 3.32 9.07
N VAL A 86 -9.23 3.20 9.84
CA VAL A 86 -9.41 2.14 10.84
C VAL A 86 -9.50 0.78 10.17
N ALA A 87 -10.29 0.66 9.11
CA ALA A 87 -10.52 -0.60 8.43
C ALA A 87 -9.21 -1.21 7.87
N PHE A 88 -8.42 -0.44 7.11
CA PHE A 88 -7.20 -1.00 6.52
C PHE A 88 -6.09 -1.22 7.56
N SER A 89 -6.01 -0.39 8.62
CA SER A 89 -4.91 -0.46 9.57
C SER A 89 -5.11 -1.50 10.67
N GLN A 90 -6.35 -1.76 11.09
CA GLN A 90 -6.67 -2.57 12.27
C GLN A 90 -7.33 -3.93 11.94
N THR A 91 -7.65 -4.22 10.69
CA THR A 91 -8.20 -5.52 10.31
C THR A 91 -7.09 -6.55 10.17
N ASP A 92 -7.21 -7.65 10.90
CA ASP A 92 -6.29 -8.79 10.82
C ASP A 92 -6.73 -9.78 9.74
N PHE A 93 -6.04 -9.76 8.59
CA PHE A 93 -6.29 -10.61 7.43
C PHE A 93 -5.49 -11.93 7.47
N THR A 94 -4.78 -12.24 8.55
CA THR A 94 -3.93 -13.45 8.64
C THR A 94 -4.69 -14.72 8.32
N LYS A 95 -5.93 -14.85 8.82
CA LYS A 95 -6.76 -16.04 8.56
C LYS A 95 -7.30 -16.08 7.14
N ASP A 96 -7.56 -14.93 6.55
CA ASP A 96 -8.10 -14.84 5.20
C ASP A 96 -7.02 -15.14 4.15
N LEU A 97 -5.80 -14.62 4.33
CA LEU A 97 -4.66 -14.98 3.49
C LEU A 97 -4.44 -16.51 3.45
N LYS A 98 -4.47 -17.18 4.59
CA LYS A 98 -4.30 -18.65 4.68
C LYS A 98 -5.38 -19.45 3.94
N LYS A 99 -6.55 -18.85 3.68
CA LYS A 99 -7.65 -19.51 2.95
C LYS A 99 -7.56 -19.32 1.43
N ILE A 100 -6.71 -18.42 0.95
CA ILE A 100 -6.53 -18.19 -0.49
C ILE A 100 -5.82 -19.40 -1.09
N SER A 101 -6.55 -20.17 -1.91
CA SER A 101 -6.08 -21.41 -2.55
C SER A 101 -5.65 -21.23 -4.01
N VAL A 102 -5.99 -20.09 -4.62
CA VAL A 102 -5.57 -19.76 -5.99
C VAL A 102 -4.11 -19.28 -6.00
N PRO A 103 -3.41 -19.32 -7.15
CA PRO A 103 -2.11 -18.70 -7.29
C PRO A 103 -2.16 -17.20 -6.95
N VAL A 104 -1.20 -16.73 -6.15
CA VAL A 104 -1.09 -15.33 -5.71
C VAL A 104 0.26 -14.77 -6.10
N LEU A 105 0.28 -13.68 -6.86
CA LEU A 105 1.48 -12.88 -7.08
C LEU A 105 1.51 -11.72 -6.07
N VAL A 106 2.57 -11.63 -5.29
CA VAL A 106 2.81 -10.50 -4.38
C VAL A 106 3.91 -9.64 -4.96
N LEU A 107 3.60 -8.39 -5.30
CA LEU A 107 4.52 -7.39 -5.81
C LEU A 107 4.71 -6.29 -4.78
N HIS A 108 5.96 -6.00 -4.38
CA HIS A 108 6.23 -4.99 -3.36
C HIS A 108 7.57 -4.30 -3.57
N GLY A 109 7.62 -2.98 -3.37
CA GLY A 109 8.86 -2.23 -3.32
C GLY A 109 9.50 -2.35 -1.93
N ASP A 110 10.81 -2.58 -1.85
CA ASP A 110 11.49 -2.70 -0.55
C ASP A 110 11.73 -1.35 0.14
N ASP A 111 11.53 -0.22 -0.58
CA ASP A 111 11.50 1.14 -0.02
C ASP A 111 10.08 1.73 -0.01
N ASP A 112 9.07 0.89 0.19
CA ASP A 112 7.71 1.33 0.46
C ASP A 112 7.60 1.88 1.88
N GLN A 113 7.58 3.22 1.99
CA GLN A 113 7.49 3.94 3.27
C GLN A 113 6.05 4.14 3.74
N VAL A 114 5.06 3.72 2.96
CA VAL A 114 3.63 3.80 3.30
C VAL A 114 3.15 2.49 3.89
N VAL A 115 3.46 1.39 3.22
CA VAL A 115 3.17 0.02 3.65
C VAL A 115 4.49 -0.76 3.72
N PRO A 116 5.19 -0.78 4.86
CA PRO A 116 6.51 -1.39 4.95
C PRO A 116 6.52 -2.87 4.53
N PHE A 117 7.41 -3.22 3.62
CA PHE A 117 7.52 -4.54 3.00
C PHE A 117 7.61 -5.68 4.03
N GLU A 118 8.44 -5.52 5.07
CA GLU A 118 8.74 -6.57 6.06
C GLU A 118 7.52 -6.99 6.89
N ILE A 119 6.54 -6.09 7.09
CA ILE A 119 5.34 -6.38 7.88
C ILE A 119 4.11 -6.67 7.02
N SER A 120 4.23 -6.61 5.70
CA SER A 120 3.11 -6.73 4.78
C SER A 120 3.38 -7.71 3.63
N GLY A 121 3.92 -7.27 2.51
CA GLY A 121 4.10 -8.09 1.31
C GLY A 121 4.88 -9.38 1.56
N LYS A 122 5.96 -9.32 2.35
CA LYS A 122 6.75 -10.48 2.75
C LYS A 122 5.90 -11.51 3.50
N LEU A 123 5.20 -11.06 4.55
CA LEU A 123 4.36 -11.94 5.36
C LEU A 123 3.15 -12.46 4.58
N SER A 124 2.57 -11.64 3.70
CA SER A 124 1.48 -12.08 2.83
C SER A 124 1.89 -13.23 1.93
N ALA A 125 3.08 -13.15 1.31
CA ALA A 125 3.59 -14.21 0.45
C ALA A 125 3.85 -15.52 1.21
N GLU A 126 4.26 -15.44 2.48
CA GLU A 126 4.46 -16.59 3.36
C GLU A 126 3.15 -17.23 3.84
N LEU A 127 2.08 -16.43 3.96
CA LEU A 127 0.80 -16.88 4.51
C LEU A 127 -0.14 -17.50 3.49
N VAL A 128 -0.11 -17.06 2.24
CA VAL A 128 -0.94 -17.64 1.17
C VAL A 128 -0.44 -19.02 0.77
N GLN A 129 -1.34 -19.89 0.28
CA GLN A 129 -0.98 -21.30 -0.02
C GLN A 129 -0.06 -21.42 -1.25
N ASN A 130 -0.28 -20.59 -2.28
CA ASN A 130 0.43 -20.64 -3.56
C ASN A 130 0.97 -19.23 -3.90
N GLY A 131 1.86 -18.70 -3.04
CA GLY A 131 2.42 -17.36 -3.18
C GLY A 131 3.68 -17.32 -4.04
N THR A 132 3.75 -16.36 -4.93
CA THR A 132 4.98 -15.94 -5.62
C THR A 132 5.29 -14.51 -5.23
N LEU A 133 6.46 -14.26 -4.66
CA LEU A 133 6.90 -12.93 -4.25
C LEU A 133 7.88 -12.36 -5.28
N LYS A 134 7.62 -11.12 -5.70
CA LYS A 134 8.58 -10.32 -6.46
C LYS A 134 8.81 -8.99 -5.76
N VAL A 135 10.05 -8.74 -5.35
CA VAL A 135 10.47 -7.50 -4.68
C VAL A 135 11.14 -6.59 -5.71
N TYR A 136 10.81 -5.30 -5.67
CA TYR A 136 11.41 -4.28 -6.53
C TYR A 136 12.31 -3.36 -5.69
N PRO A 137 13.66 -3.48 -5.87
CA PRO A 137 14.61 -2.71 -5.08
C PRO A 137 14.47 -1.20 -5.28
N GLY A 138 14.31 -0.46 -4.19
CA GLY A 138 14.19 0.99 -4.18
C GLY A 138 12.84 1.54 -4.65
N TYR A 139 11.81 0.70 -4.90
CA TYR A 139 10.52 1.17 -5.38
C TYR A 139 9.62 1.61 -4.22
N SER A 140 8.83 2.65 -4.48
CA SER A 140 7.86 3.22 -3.53
C SER A 140 6.49 2.54 -3.63
N HIS A 141 5.57 2.94 -2.74
CA HIS A 141 4.19 2.45 -2.70
C HIS A 141 3.45 2.63 -4.04
N GLY A 142 3.61 3.78 -4.67
CA GLY A 142 2.94 4.11 -5.93
C GLY A 142 3.60 3.56 -7.19
N MET A 143 4.40 2.51 -7.09
CA MET A 143 5.19 1.93 -8.18
C MET A 143 4.37 1.54 -9.43
N LEU A 144 3.10 1.17 -9.28
CA LEU A 144 2.22 0.87 -10.42
C LEU A 144 2.03 2.06 -11.36
N THR A 145 2.11 3.29 -10.83
CA THR A 145 1.94 4.51 -11.61
C THR A 145 3.25 5.00 -12.22
N ILE A 146 4.32 5.02 -11.40
CA ILE A 146 5.59 5.66 -11.80
C ILE A 146 6.58 4.68 -12.44
N ASN A 147 6.37 3.38 -12.29
CA ASN A 147 7.21 2.32 -12.84
C ASN A 147 6.39 1.27 -13.62
N ALA A 148 5.32 1.73 -14.27
CA ALA A 148 4.38 0.85 -14.98
C ALA A 148 5.05 0.02 -16.09
N ASP A 149 6.05 0.56 -16.77
CA ASP A 149 6.85 -0.08 -17.80
C ASP A 149 7.60 -1.33 -17.32
N VAL A 150 8.00 -1.35 -16.05
CA VAL A 150 8.68 -2.50 -15.42
C VAL A 150 7.66 -3.48 -14.84
N ILE A 151 6.58 -3.00 -14.22
CA ILE A 151 5.65 -3.85 -13.46
C ILE A 151 4.60 -4.51 -14.36
N ASN A 152 4.11 -3.82 -15.39
CA ASN A 152 3.09 -4.36 -16.28
C ASN A 152 3.50 -5.65 -16.99
N PRO A 153 4.75 -5.85 -17.47
CA PRO A 153 5.19 -7.13 -18.02
C PRO A 153 5.07 -8.29 -17.01
N ASP A 154 5.41 -8.06 -15.76
CA ASP A 154 5.31 -9.10 -14.72
C ASP A 154 3.86 -9.47 -14.40
N LEU A 155 3.00 -8.45 -14.30
CA LEU A 155 1.55 -8.65 -14.16
C LEU A 155 0.97 -9.44 -15.32
N LEU A 156 1.32 -9.06 -16.55
CA LEU A 156 0.83 -9.72 -17.76
C LEU A 156 1.27 -11.18 -17.84
N ALA A 157 2.54 -11.44 -17.55
CA ALA A 157 3.08 -12.80 -17.54
C ALA A 157 2.35 -13.69 -16.53
N PHE A 158 2.06 -13.18 -15.33
CA PHE A 158 1.33 -13.93 -14.31
C PHE A 158 -0.15 -14.16 -14.67
N ILE A 159 -0.81 -13.18 -15.30
CA ILE A 159 -2.23 -13.31 -15.70
C ILE A 159 -2.39 -14.32 -16.84
N GLN A 160 -1.37 -14.47 -17.68
CA GLN A 160 -1.39 -15.37 -18.82
C GLN A 160 -0.91 -16.79 -18.50
N SER A 161 -0.34 -17.02 -17.33
CA SER A 161 0.06 -18.36 -16.83
C SER A 161 -1.14 -19.07 -16.20
#